data_84c24c98efea75130a52122319cf1e1a
#
_entry.id   84c24c98efea75130a52122319cf1e1a
#
_cell.length_a   1.000
_cell.length_b   1.000
_cell.length_c   1.000
_cell.angle_alpha   90.00
_cell.angle_beta   90.00
_cell.angle_gamma   90.00
#
_symmetry.space_group_name_H-M   'P 1'
#
loop_
_entity.id
_entity.type
_entity.pdbx_description
1 polymer ?
#
loop_
_entity_poly.entity_id
_entity_poly.type
_entity_poly.pdbx_seq_one_letter_code
_entity_poly.pdbx_strand_id
1 'polypeptide(L)'
;MTTAVVSRSLNGTPFVPKMKKQDFDHVKEEVDSAMKGLPMERLEGGNIDLTKMEQLMRDRVLMTEGAELSENSVIYTDEESSLNVFVNFSEHISVEARSAGFDLGVTDRAEKFASVLESKLDVSFSEKYGFLNSNLVDTGTGLRIFAMVCIPGICRNERGVEVVSKRCQQYDWKLAAPFKRAGAAGIFFILSDAMLGVSEKEMTENGRQLIREIIDLERRCRLEIAGGNTAMHEDLYARAYGTLKYATVQQPLEILTNLSNIRIFKNYLESDQAKVETEDLPFKISWKTINIITGEICRECMGDRPRNRAIPAANKKRARTVKEFLKGDD
;
A
#
# COMPACT_ATOMS: atom_id res chain seq x y z
N MET A 1 4.13 0.45 -4.29
CA MET A 1 2.80 1.10 -4.39
C MET A 1 2.83 2.37 -3.58
N THR A 2 2.39 3.46 -4.15
CA THR A 2 2.23 4.76 -3.47
C THR A 2 0.76 5.13 -3.44
N THR A 3 0.30 5.66 -2.32
CA THR A 3 -1.08 6.08 -2.12
C THR A 3 -1.08 7.44 -1.43
N ALA A 4 -1.89 8.37 -1.92
CA ALA A 4 -2.20 9.63 -1.25
C ALA A 4 -3.68 9.64 -0.88
N VAL A 5 -3.98 10.11 0.32
CA VAL A 5 -5.33 10.26 0.85
C VAL A 5 -5.52 11.70 1.28
N VAL A 6 -6.59 12.33 0.82
CA VAL A 6 -7.02 13.66 1.24
C VAL A 6 -8.34 13.53 1.99
N SER A 7 -8.33 13.86 3.27
CA SER A 7 -9.48 13.75 4.17
C SER A 7 -10.19 15.10 4.34
N ARG A 8 -11.53 15.08 4.31
CA ARG A 8 -12.39 16.23 4.53
C ARG A 8 -13.60 15.87 5.38
N SER A 9 -14.03 16.80 6.19
CA SER A 9 -15.29 16.71 6.95
C SER A 9 -16.22 17.86 6.59
N LEU A 10 -17.53 17.61 6.57
CA LEU A 10 -18.53 18.63 6.28
C LEU A 10 -18.72 19.56 7.50
N ASN A 11 -18.88 20.85 7.23
CA ASN A 11 -19.15 21.85 8.23
C ASN A 11 -20.52 21.63 8.88
N GLY A 12 -20.63 21.89 10.18
CA GLY A 12 -21.87 21.71 10.92
C GLY A 12 -22.31 20.26 11.18
N THR A 13 -21.58 19.26 10.66
CA THR A 13 -21.87 17.83 10.87
C THR A 13 -20.93 17.23 11.92
N PRO A 14 -21.43 16.44 12.90
CA PRO A 14 -20.57 15.79 13.88
C PRO A 14 -19.56 14.87 13.20
N PHE A 15 -18.34 14.77 13.72
CA PHE A 15 -17.35 13.81 13.23
C PHE A 15 -17.83 12.34 13.34
N VAL A 16 -17.38 11.48 12.44
CA VAL A 16 -17.84 10.11 12.27
C VAL A 16 -18.05 9.33 13.57
N PRO A 17 -17.17 9.37 14.59
CA PRO A 17 -17.39 8.61 15.84
C PRO A 17 -18.59 9.07 16.66
N LYS A 18 -19.17 10.25 16.36
CA LYS A 18 -20.34 10.83 17.07
C LYS A 18 -21.56 10.97 16.20
N MET A 19 -21.50 10.56 14.92
CA MET A 19 -22.61 10.64 13.98
C MET A 19 -23.74 9.71 14.38
N LYS A 20 -24.96 10.17 14.16
CA LYS A 20 -26.20 9.38 14.20
C LYS A 20 -26.62 9.04 12.77
N LYS A 21 -27.61 8.17 12.62
CA LYS A 21 -28.09 7.73 11.30
C LYS A 21 -28.39 8.90 10.36
N GLN A 22 -29.11 9.91 10.85
CA GLN A 22 -29.44 11.11 10.08
C GLN A 22 -28.20 11.88 9.58
N ASP A 23 -27.12 11.88 10.36
CA ASP A 23 -25.88 12.58 9.99
C ASP A 23 -25.16 11.80 8.86
N PHE A 24 -25.14 10.45 8.94
CA PHE A 24 -24.62 9.59 7.87
C PHE A 24 -25.42 9.76 6.57
N ASP A 25 -26.75 9.82 6.66
CA ASP A 25 -27.61 10.02 5.51
C ASP A 25 -27.38 11.40 4.88
N HIS A 26 -27.27 12.46 5.71
CA HIS A 26 -26.96 13.80 5.26
C HIS A 26 -25.60 13.85 4.49
N VAL A 27 -24.54 13.28 5.05
CA VAL A 27 -23.22 13.26 4.38
C VAL A 27 -23.31 12.52 3.04
N LYS A 28 -24.05 11.38 2.97
CA LYS A 28 -24.25 10.67 1.70
C LYS A 28 -24.96 11.54 0.67
N GLU A 29 -26.04 12.22 1.03
CA GLU A 29 -26.82 13.06 0.12
C GLU A 29 -25.99 14.23 -0.43
N GLU A 30 -25.24 14.92 0.42
CA GLU A 30 -24.34 16.01 0.02
C GLU A 30 -23.26 15.51 -0.95
N VAL A 31 -22.58 14.40 -0.61
CA VAL A 31 -21.53 13.83 -1.47
C VAL A 31 -22.12 13.28 -2.76
N ASP A 32 -23.26 12.58 -2.74
CA ASP A 32 -23.94 12.08 -3.94
C ASP A 32 -24.27 13.24 -4.90
N SER A 33 -24.73 14.38 -4.35
CA SER A 33 -24.97 15.59 -5.14
C SER A 33 -23.69 16.17 -5.75
N ALA A 34 -22.61 16.23 -4.98
CA ALA A 34 -21.32 16.74 -5.45
C ALA A 34 -20.67 15.81 -6.51
N MET A 35 -20.86 14.51 -6.39
CA MET A 35 -20.33 13.49 -7.31
C MET A 35 -21.13 13.38 -8.61
N LYS A 36 -22.31 13.98 -8.69
CA LYS A 36 -23.18 13.87 -9.88
C LYS A 36 -22.48 14.37 -11.14
N GLY A 37 -22.47 13.51 -12.16
CA GLY A 37 -21.82 13.80 -13.46
C GLY A 37 -20.33 13.51 -13.52
N LEU A 38 -19.70 13.05 -12.43
CA LEU A 38 -18.33 12.57 -12.45
C LEU A 38 -18.29 11.09 -12.91
N PRO A 39 -17.25 10.67 -13.69
CA PRO A 39 -17.17 9.32 -14.24
C PRO A 39 -16.66 8.31 -13.17
N MET A 40 -17.47 8.06 -12.14
CA MET A 40 -17.13 7.14 -11.06
C MET A 40 -18.32 6.20 -10.77
N GLU A 41 -18.02 4.92 -10.56
CA GLU A 41 -18.98 3.92 -10.10
C GLU A 41 -19.27 4.14 -8.61
N ARG A 42 -20.56 4.21 -8.23
CA ARG A 42 -21.00 4.31 -6.85
C ARG A 42 -21.34 2.93 -6.29
N LEU A 43 -20.73 2.59 -5.18
CA LEU A 43 -20.91 1.32 -4.48
C LEU A 43 -21.40 1.60 -3.05
N GLU A 44 -22.53 1.04 -2.67
CA GLU A 44 -23.10 1.19 -1.33
C GLU A 44 -22.63 0.05 -0.42
N GLY A 45 -21.98 0.40 0.69
CA GLY A 45 -21.27 -0.56 1.55
C GLY A 45 -22.15 -1.71 2.07
N GLY A 46 -23.42 -1.42 2.40
CA GLY A 46 -24.37 -2.44 2.82
C GLY A 46 -24.84 -3.42 1.72
N ASN A 47 -24.61 -3.09 0.45
CA ASN A 47 -25.07 -3.87 -0.71
C ASN A 47 -23.93 -4.57 -1.46
N ILE A 48 -22.68 -4.45 -0.97
CA ILE A 48 -21.52 -5.09 -1.60
C ILE A 48 -21.54 -6.59 -1.27
N ASP A 49 -21.72 -7.40 -2.29
CA ASP A 49 -21.63 -8.86 -2.15
C ASP A 49 -20.17 -9.35 -2.03
N LEU A 50 -19.98 -10.62 -1.69
CA LEU A 50 -18.67 -11.21 -1.51
C LEU A 50 -17.81 -11.15 -2.77
N THR A 51 -18.42 -11.27 -3.95
CA THR A 51 -17.69 -11.25 -5.24
C THR A 51 -17.15 -9.86 -5.52
N LYS A 52 -17.99 -8.82 -5.35
CA LYS A 52 -17.57 -7.42 -5.50
C LYS A 52 -16.56 -7.03 -4.43
N MET A 53 -16.74 -7.50 -3.20
CA MET A 53 -15.75 -7.29 -2.12
C MET A 53 -14.39 -7.90 -2.48
N GLU A 54 -14.36 -9.14 -2.97
CA GLU A 54 -13.11 -9.77 -3.44
C GLU A 54 -12.49 -9.02 -4.61
N GLN A 55 -13.29 -8.44 -5.51
CA GLN A 55 -12.83 -7.58 -6.58
C GLN A 55 -12.21 -6.30 -6.04
N LEU A 56 -12.90 -5.56 -5.16
CA LEU A 56 -12.38 -4.34 -4.53
C LEU A 56 -11.07 -4.59 -3.76
N MET A 57 -10.94 -5.76 -3.13
CA MET A 57 -9.71 -6.19 -2.50
C MET A 57 -8.60 -6.50 -3.53
N ARG A 58 -8.94 -7.14 -4.65
CA ARG A 58 -7.99 -7.39 -5.75
C ARG A 58 -7.51 -6.10 -6.38
N ASP A 59 -8.44 -5.18 -6.61
CA ASP A 59 -8.15 -3.87 -7.19
C ASP A 59 -7.55 -2.91 -6.18
N ARG A 60 -7.31 -3.38 -4.94
CA ARG A 60 -6.71 -2.63 -3.82
C ARG A 60 -7.54 -1.44 -3.33
N VAL A 61 -8.82 -1.37 -3.65
CA VAL A 61 -9.72 -0.34 -3.15
C VAL A 61 -9.92 -0.48 -1.64
N LEU A 62 -10.05 -1.70 -1.15
CA LEU A 62 -10.12 -2.01 0.28
C LEU A 62 -8.80 -2.60 0.74
N MET A 63 -7.95 -1.81 1.39
CA MET A 63 -6.60 -2.22 1.81
C MET A 63 -6.39 -2.31 3.31
N THR A 64 -7.28 -1.79 4.13
CA THR A 64 -7.04 -1.67 5.56
C THR A 64 -7.96 -2.54 6.39
N GLU A 65 -7.38 -3.20 7.40
CA GLU A 65 -8.12 -3.66 8.57
C GLU A 65 -8.90 -2.46 9.12
N GLY A 66 -10.21 -2.53 9.15
CA GLY A 66 -11.07 -1.47 9.69
C GLY A 66 -11.83 -0.62 8.67
N ALA A 67 -11.67 -0.83 7.37
CA ALA A 67 -12.67 -0.38 6.41
C ALA A 67 -13.91 -1.28 6.55
N GLU A 68 -14.61 -1.16 7.67
CA GLU A 68 -15.88 -1.85 7.86
C GLU A 68 -16.89 -1.27 6.86
N LEU A 69 -17.15 -2.04 5.81
CA LEU A 69 -18.27 -1.77 4.94
C LEU A 69 -19.56 -1.85 5.77
N SER A 70 -20.17 -0.71 5.97
CA SER A 70 -21.44 -0.60 6.69
C SER A 70 -22.52 -0.11 5.74
N GLU A 71 -23.77 -0.25 6.14
CA GLU A 71 -24.91 0.35 5.42
C GLU A 71 -24.82 1.88 5.30
N ASN A 72 -23.98 2.50 6.14
CA ASN A 72 -23.76 3.94 6.15
C ASN A 72 -22.61 4.38 5.24
N SER A 73 -21.79 3.46 4.76
CA SER A 73 -20.62 3.78 3.93
C SER A 73 -20.93 3.71 2.44
N VAL A 74 -20.26 4.58 1.66
CA VAL A 74 -20.29 4.58 0.19
C VAL A 74 -18.86 4.65 -0.33
N ILE A 75 -18.61 3.98 -1.44
CA ILE A 75 -17.35 4.07 -2.18
C ILE A 75 -17.66 4.52 -3.60
N TYR A 76 -16.95 5.53 -4.08
CA TYR A 76 -16.87 5.83 -5.49
C TYR A 76 -15.51 5.39 -6.02
N THR A 77 -15.47 4.76 -7.18
CA THR A 77 -14.24 4.26 -7.78
C THR A 77 -14.23 4.54 -9.27
N ASP A 78 -13.06 4.91 -9.82
CA ASP A 78 -12.85 5.01 -11.26
C ASP A 78 -12.70 3.62 -11.90
N GLU A 79 -12.72 3.54 -13.23
CA GLU A 79 -12.62 2.29 -13.99
C GLU A 79 -11.33 1.52 -13.68
N GLU A 80 -10.23 2.22 -13.44
CA GLU A 80 -8.93 1.64 -13.11
C GLU A 80 -8.72 1.37 -11.61
N SER A 81 -9.69 1.75 -10.77
CA SER A 81 -9.58 1.71 -9.30
C SER A 81 -8.35 2.47 -8.76
N SER A 82 -7.89 3.47 -9.52
CA SER A 82 -6.73 4.28 -9.21
C SER A 82 -7.06 5.55 -8.43
N LEU A 83 -8.32 5.98 -8.51
CA LEU A 83 -8.90 7.09 -7.76
C LEU A 83 -10.19 6.62 -7.10
N ASN A 84 -10.28 6.80 -5.79
CA ASN A 84 -11.43 6.36 -5.00
C ASN A 84 -11.88 7.45 -4.05
N VAL A 85 -13.19 7.51 -3.76
CA VAL A 85 -13.74 8.37 -2.71
C VAL A 85 -14.48 7.48 -1.71
N PHE A 86 -14.02 7.51 -0.48
CA PHE A 86 -14.63 6.81 0.64
C PHE A 86 -15.48 7.79 1.43
N VAL A 87 -16.75 7.46 1.63
CA VAL A 87 -17.72 8.29 2.33
C VAL A 87 -18.18 7.56 3.60
N ASN A 88 -18.12 8.26 4.74
CA ASN A 88 -18.51 7.73 6.04
C ASN A 88 -17.69 6.51 6.50
N PHE A 89 -16.38 6.56 6.27
CA PHE A 89 -15.43 5.61 6.86
C PHE A 89 -14.81 6.22 8.14
N SER A 90 -13.50 6.42 8.19
CA SER A 90 -12.85 7.12 9.31
C SER A 90 -13.13 8.61 9.35
N GLU A 91 -13.35 9.19 8.19
CA GLU A 91 -13.73 10.59 7.96
C GLU A 91 -15.03 10.65 7.14
N HIS A 92 -15.65 11.85 7.05
CA HIS A 92 -16.82 12.02 6.20
C HIS A 92 -16.50 11.71 4.75
N ILE A 93 -15.35 12.21 4.26
CA ILE A 93 -14.87 12.04 2.89
C ILE A 93 -13.38 11.79 2.93
N SER A 94 -12.92 10.76 2.22
CA SER A 94 -11.51 10.50 1.97
C SER A 94 -11.31 10.25 0.48
N VAL A 95 -10.61 11.16 -0.19
CA VAL A 95 -10.21 11.02 -1.59
C VAL A 95 -8.87 10.31 -1.64
N GLU A 96 -8.82 9.16 -2.27
CA GLU A 96 -7.62 8.34 -2.35
C GLU A 96 -7.17 8.15 -3.80
N ALA A 97 -5.93 8.53 -4.10
CA ALA A 97 -5.28 8.23 -5.37
C ALA A 97 -4.12 7.26 -5.17
N ARG A 98 -3.95 6.33 -6.11
CA ARG A 98 -2.94 5.26 -6.05
C ARG A 98 -2.14 5.12 -7.31
N SER A 99 -0.92 4.62 -7.18
CA SER A 99 -0.06 4.23 -8.29
C SER A 99 0.76 2.99 -7.96
N ALA A 100 1.09 2.22 -8.99
CA ALA A 100 2.08 1.17 -8.88
C ALA A 100 3.48 1.79 -8.77
N GLY A 101 4.35 1.18 -7.94
CA GLY A 101 5.70 1.67 -7.74
C GLY A 101 5.80 2.93 -6.88
N PHE A 102 6.85 3.70 -7.09
CA PHE A 102 7.09 4.98 -6.43
C PHE A 102 6.71 6.14 -7.37
N ASP A 103 5.54 6.67 -7.14
CA ASP A 103 5.00 7.80 -7.90
C ASP A 103 4.25 8.74 -6.95
N LEU A 104 4.82 9.92 -6.69
CA LEU A 104 4.18 10.95 -5.87
C LEU A 104 3.24 11.87 -6.66
N GLY A 105 3.05 11.68 -7.95
CA GLY A 105 1.98 12.32 -8.72
C GLY A 105 0.57 11.93 -8.24
N VAL A 106 0.47 10.91 -7.39
CA VAL A 106 -0.78 10.54 -6.68
C VAL A 106 -1.26 11.67 -5.77
N THR A 107 -0.36 12.48 -5.19
CA THR A 107 -0.74 13.63 -4.34
C THR A 107 -1.51 14.65 -5.14
N ASP A 108 -0.97 15.08 -6.29
CA ASP A 108 -1.62 16.04 -7.18
C ASP A 108 -2.99 15.54 -7.67
N ARG A 109 -3.12 14.23 -7.92
CA ARG A 109 -4.39 13.64 -8.36
C ARG A 109 -5.43 13.65 -7.23
N ALA A 110 -5.04 13.27 -6.02
CA ALA A 110 -5.93 13.28 -4.86
C ALA A 110 -6.38 14.71 -4.52
N GLU A 111 -5.43 15.67 -4.47
CA GLU A 111 -5.71 17.07 -4.17
C GLU A 111 -6.61 17.74 -5.22
N LYS A 112 -6.33 17.54 -6.51
CA LYS A 112 -7.17 18.06 -7.59
C LYS A 112 -8.60 17.55 -7.50
N PHE A 113 -8.78 16.26 -7.21
CA PHE A 113 -10.12 15.71 -7.08
C PHE A 113 -10.81 16.19 -5.80
N ALA A 114 -10.09 16.29 -4.68
CA ALA A 114 -10.61 16.86 -3.44
C ALA A 114 -11.07 18.33 -3.65
N SER A 115 -10.28 19.13 -4.39
CA SER A 115 -10.65 20.51 -4.73
C SER A 115 -11.93 20.61 -5.58
N VAL A 116 -12.19 19.61 -6.44
CA VAL A 116 -13.49 19.55 -7.16
C VAL A 116 -14.66 19.34 -6.18
N LEU A 117 -14.49 18.50 -5.19
CA LEU A 117 -15.52 18.27 -4.16
C LEU A 117 -15.67 19.51 -3.25
N GLU A 118 -14.57 20.12 -2.80
CA GLU A 118 -14.55 21.35 -1.99
C GLU A 118 -15.27 22.53 -2.67
N SER A 119 -15.21 22.60 -4.00
CA SER A 119 -15.95 23.64 -4.74
C SER A 119 -17.48 23.48 -4.68
N LYS A 120 -17.98 22.33 -4.25
CA LYS A 120 -19.40 21.97 -4.22
C LYS A 120 -19.92 21.67 -2.81
N LEU A 121 -19.03 21.48 -1.84
CA LEU A 121 -19.34 21.08 -0.46
C LEU A 121 -18.84 22.13 0.52
N ASP A 122 -19.63 22.39 1.57
CA ASP A 122 -19.18 23.20 2.70
C ASP A 122 -18.32 22.35 3.65
N VAL A 123 -17.00 22.42 3.48
CA VAL A 123 -16.05 21.64 4.27
C VAL A 123 -15.60 22.40 5.53
N SER A 124 -15.36 21.65 6.59
CA SER A 124 -14.93 22.19 7.89
C SER A 124 -13.48 22.67 7.82
N PHE A 125 -13.29 24.00 7.93
CA PHE A 125 -11.99 24.63 7.83
C PHE A 125 -11.80 25.68 8.94
N SER A 126 -10.57 25.80 9.42
CA SER A 126 -10.14 26.78 10.39
C SER A 126 -8.92 27.55 9.85
N GLU A 127 -8.95 28.89 9.89
CA GLU A 127 -7.79 29.70 9.51
C GLU A 127 -6.52 29.37 10.31
N LYS A 128 -6.68 28.89 11.54
CA LYS A 128 -5.57 28.54 12.43
C LYS A 128 -5.04 27.11 12.22
N TYR A 129 -5.94 26.17 11.94
CA TYR A 129 -5.62 24.73 11.96
C TYR A 129 -5.76 24.04 10.59
N GLY A 130 -6.24 24.75 9.56
CA GLY A 130 -6.54 24.14 8.26
C GLY A 130 -7.84 23.36 8.26
N PHE A 131 -7.92 22.31 7.47
CA PHE A 131 -9.07 21.41 7.42
C PHE A 131 -9.20 20.63 8.73
N LEU A 132 -10.43 20.61 9.26
CA LEU A 132 -10.74 19.93 10.51
C LEU A 132 -11.28 18.54 10.22
N ASN A 133 -10.65 17.53 10.78
CA ASN A 133 -10.98 16.14 10.58
C ASN A 133 -11.19 15.41 11.91
N SER A 134 -11.82 14.24 11.86
CA SER A 134 -12.11 13.38 13.00
C SER A 134 -10.81 12.92 13.68
N ASN A 135 -9.82 12.57 12.87
CA ASN A 135 -8.50 12.19 13.32
C ASN A 135 -7.58 13.41 13.34
N LEU A 136 -6.96 13.70 14.49
CA LEU A 136 -6.04 14.82 14.63
C LEU A 136 -4.83 14.75 13.68
N VAL A 137 -4.40 13.54 13.31
CA VAL A 137 -3.31 13.34 12.34
C VAL A 137 -3.72 13.81 10.93
N ASP A 138 -5.00 13.84 10.62
CA ASP A 138 -5.55 14.28 9.34
C ASP A 138 -6.03 15.75 9.38
N THR A 139 -5.82 16.46 10.52
CA THR A 139 -6.10 17.89 10.65
C THR A 139 -4.96 18.73 10.07
N GLY A 140 -5.26 19.80 9.35
CA GLY A 140 -4.30 20.65 8.66
C GLY A 140 -4.50 20.58 7.14
N THR A 141 -3.58 20.00 6.39
CA THR A 141 -3.74 19.78 4.95
C THR A 141 -4.76 18.69 4.65
N GLY A 142 -4.98 17.77 5.58
CA GLY A 142 -5.77 16.56 5.39
C GLY A 142 -5.10 15.52 4.48
N LEU A 143 -3.90 15.81 3.97
CA LEU A 143 -3.14 14.92 3.09
C LEU A 143 -2.34 13.89 3.91
N ARG A 144 -2.45 12.63 3.55
CA ARG A 144 -1.57 11.54 4.00
C ARG A 144 -0.99 10.80 2.82
N ILE A 145 0.28 10.45 2.92
CA ILE A 145 0.98 9.71 1.88
C ILE A 145 1.51 8.40 2.48
N PHE A 146 1.28 7.30 1.76
CA PHE A 146 1.76 5.97 2.11
C PHE A 146 2.58 5.41 0.96
N ALA A 147 3.73 4.83 1.27
CA ALA A 147 4.49 4.06 0.31
C ALA A 147 4.79 2.67 0.88
N MET A 148 4.36 1.61 0.19
CA MET A 148 4.78 0.26 0.54
C MET A 148 6.13 -0.03 -0.09
N VAL A 149 7.12 -0.33 0.74
CA VAL A 149 8.50 -0.61 0.36
C VAL A 149 8.88 -2.05 0.71
N CYS A 150 9.77 -2.61 -0.11
CA CYS A 150 10.37 -3.91 0.14
C CYS A 150 11.88 -3.73 0.25
N ILE A 151 12.39 -3.85 1.47
CA ILE A 151 13.78 -3.54 1.88
C ILE A 151 14.50 -4.73 2.51
N PRO A 152 14.53 -5.91 1.84
CA PRO A 152 15.12 -7.13 2.40
C PRO A 152 16.63 -7.01 2.61
N GLY A 153 17.35 -6.24 1.80
CA GLY A 153 18.78 -6.01 1.97
C GLY A 153 19.08 -5.26 3.27
N ILE A 154 18.37 -4.17 3.52
CA ILE A 154 18.49 -3.42 4.77
C ILE A 154 18.15 -4.30 5.98
N CYS A 155 17.11 -5.14 5.88
CA CYS A 155 16.69 -6.02 6.98
C CYS A 155 17.69 -7.15 7.32
N ARG A 156 18.65 -7.42 6.47
CA ARG A 156 19.76 -8.35 6.77
C ARG A 156 20.83 -7.73 7.65
N ASN A 157 20.82 -6.42 7.77
CA ASN A 157 21.71 -5.67 8.66
C ASN A 157 21.08 -5.58 10.06
N GLU A 158 21.81 -5.90 11.12
CA GLU A 158 21.31 -5.97 12.50
C GLU A 158 20.61 -4.68 12.96
N ARG A 159 21.09 -3.50 12.50
CA ARG A 159 20.53 -2.17 12.79
C ARG A 159 19.83 -1.50 11.61
N GLY A 160 19.68 -2.19 10.48
CA GLY A 160 19.20 -1.58 9.24
C GLY A 160 17.82 -0.96 9.38
N VAL A 161 16.88 -1.66 10.02
CA VAL A 161 15.52 -1.17 10.26
C VAL A 161 15.49 0.04 11.18
N GLU A 162 16.37 0.07 12.21
CA GLU A 162 16.49 1.20 13.14
C GLU A 162 17.00 2.45 12.41
N VAL A 163 18.00 2.29 11.53
CA VAL A 163 18.54 3.39 10.70
C VAL A 163 17.44 3.98 9.82
N VAL A 164 16.66 3.14 9.14
CA VAL A 164 15.53 3.62 8.31
C VAL A 164 14.46 4.31 9.17
N SER A 165 14.12 3.74 10.33
CA SER A 165 13.13 4.35 11.22
C SER A 165 13.56 5.75 11.69
N LYS A 166 14.84 5.91 12.11
CA LYS A 166 15.39 7.22 12.48
C LYS A 166 15.40 8.19 11.30
N ARG A 167 15.70 7.68 10.10
CA ARG A 167 15.67 8.50 8.90
C ARG A 167 14.27 8.99 8.57
N CYS A 168 13.26 8.12 8.69
CA CYS A 168 11.85 8.53 8.54
C CYS A 168 11.51 9.67 9.52
N GLN A 169 11.87 9.54 10.78
CA GLN A 169 11.59 10.56 11.81
C GLN A 169 12.21 11.93 11.49
N GLN A 170 13.37 11.98 10.82
CA GLN A 170 14.01 13.24 10.41
C GLN A 170 13.22 14.01 9.34
N TYR A 171 12.29 13.34 8.66
CA TYR A 171 11.43 13.91 7.64
C TYR A 171 9.97 14.02 8.09
N ASP A 172 9.69 13.81 9.37
CA ASP A 172 8.32 13.72 9.93
C ASP A 172 7.51 12.59 9.28
N TRP A 173 8.17 11.46 9.05
CA TRP A 173 7.57 10.24 8.54
C TRP A 173 7.78 9.08 9.49
N LYS A 174 6.98 8.01 9.32
CA LYS A 174 7.06 6.78 10.13
C LYS A 174 7.32 5.56 9.27
N LEU A 175 8.00 4.60 9.86
CA LEU A 175 8.14 3.25 9.33
C LEU A 175 7.21 2.33 10.12
N ALA A 176 6.31 1.61 9.45
CA ALA A 176 5.37 0.69 10.09
C ALA A 176 5.30 -0.64 9.34
N ALA A 177 5.09 -1.74 10.07
CA ALA A 177 4.82 -3.02 9.45
C ALA A 177 3.35 -3.10 9.02
N PRO A 178 3.05 -3.42 7.73
CA PRO A 178 1.68 -3.47 7.23
C PRO A 178 0.84 -4.62 7.86
N PHE A 179 1.49 -5.65 8.35
CA PHE A 179 0.85 -6.79 9.05
C PHE A 179 1.87 -7.48 9.96
N LYS A 180 1.38 -8.35 10.85
CA LYS A 180 2.23 -9.11 11.78
C LYS A 180 3.29 -9.91 11.02
N ARG A 181 4.57 -9.73 11.39
CA ARG A 181 5.75 -10.37 10.79
C ARG A 181 6.14 -9.91 9.38
N ALA A 182 5.49 -8.87 8.82
CA ALA A 182 5.88 -8.32 7.51
C ALA A 182 7.37 -7.94 7.44
N GLY A 183 7.92 -7.40 8.51
CA GLY A 183 9.33 -7.05 8.62
C GLY A 183 10.29 -8.23 8.43
N ALA A 184 9.88 -9.48 8.74
CA ALA A 184 10.69 -10.67 8.47
C ALA A 184 10.90 -10.91 6.95
N ALA A 185 9.99 -10.41 6.12
CA ALA A 185 10.13 -10.41 4.66
C ALA A 185 10.60 -9.04 4.11
N GLY A 186 11.01 -8.11 4.97
CA GLY A 186 11.48 -6.79 4.58
C GLY A 186 10.40 -5.86 4.03
N ILE A 187 9.12 -6.08 4.39
CA ILE A 187 8.00 -5.30 3.86
C ILE A 187 7.53 -4.32 4.91
N PHE A 188 7.48 -3.03 4.54
CA PHE A 188 7.07 -1.94 5.40
C PHE A 188 6.21 -0.92 4.67
N PHE A 189 5.43 -0.16 5.44
CA PHE A 189 4.92 1.13 5.03
C PHE A 189 5.84 2.24 5.52
N ILE A 190 6.08 3.19 4.64
CA ILE A 190 6.60 4.51 4.96
C ILE A 190 5.41 5.45 4.82
N LEU A 191 5.04 6.14 5.88
CA LEU A 191 3.85 6.97 5.94
C LEU A 191 4.18 8.34 6.55
N SER A 192 3.54 9.38 6.02
CA SER A 192 3.63 10.73 6.58
C SER A 192 2.98 10.77 7.96
N ASP A 193 3.60 11.47 8.91
CA ASP A 193 3.17 11.52 10.31
C ASP A 193 2.55 12.85 10.71
N ALA A 194 3.27 13.95 10.51
CA ALA A 194 2.83 15.28 10.93
C ALA A 194 2.14 16.03 9.79
N MET A 195 0.99 16.63 10.11
CA MET A 195 0.17 17.38 9.15
C MET A 195 0.07 18.87 9.50
N LEU A 196 0.19 19.24 10.79
CA LEU A 196 0.08 20.62 11.24
C LEU A 196 1.37 21.38 10.99
N GLY A 197 1.28 22.51 10.26
CA GLY A 197 2.39 23.41 10.02
C GLY A 197 3.30 23.03 8.84
N VAL A 198 2.97 21.96 8.11
CA VAL A 198 3.71 21.50 6.90
C VAL A 198 2.78 21.65 5.70
N SER A 199 3.29 22.19 4.60
CA SER A 199 2.52 22.29 3.35
C SER A 199 2.53 20.94 2.60
N GLU A 200 1.50 20.71 1.76
CA GLU A 200 1.41 19.51 0.89
C GLU A 200 2.66 19.36 0.01
N LYS A 201 3.15 20.47 -0.51
CA LYS A 201 4.36 20.50 -1.35
C LYS A 201 5.60 20.07 -0.57
N GLU A 202 5.78 20.58 0.63
CA GLU A 202 6.90 20.23 1.50
C GLU A 202 6.83 18.75 1.92
N MET A 203 5.66 18.25 2.30
CA MET A 203 5.43 16.86 2.63
C MET A 203 5.77 15.94 1.44
N THR A 204 5.31 16.30 0.23
CA THR A 204 5.58 15.54 -0.98
C THR A 204 7.07 15.50 -1.32
N GLU A 205 7.78 16.63 -1.18
CA GLU A 205 9.21 16.70 -1.47
C GLU A 205 10.03 15.95 -0.41
N ASN A 206 9.70 16.09 0.87
CA ASN A 206 10.32 15.33 1.96
C ASN A 206 10.13 13.82 1.75
N GLY A 207 8.94 13.39 1.38
CA GLY A 207 8.67 11.99 1.03
C GLY A 207 9.46 11.51 -0.17
N ARG A 208 9.60 12.34 -1.20
CA ARG A 208 10.39 12.04 -2.40
C ARG A 208 11.86 11.80 -2.07
N GLN A 209 12.44 12.70 -1.29
CA GLN A 209 13.83 12.60 -0.89
C GLN A 209 14.06 11.38 0.01
N LEU A 210 13.25 11.22 1.05
CA LEU A 210 13.33 10.08 1.98
C LEU A 210 13.27 8.73 1.24
N ILE A 211 12.29 8.54 0.36
CA ILE A 211 12.12 7.27 -0.32
C ILE A 211 13.26 6.99 -1.29
N ARG A 212 13.80 8.00 -1.99
CA ARG A 212 15.00 7.85 -2.82
C ARG A 212 16.21 7.39 -1.99
N GLU A 213 16.46 8.01 -0.86
CA GLU A 213 17.54 7.62 0.04
C GLU A 213 17.41 6.17 0.52
N ILE A 214 16.20 5.75 0.87
CA ILE A 214 15.93 4.36 1.28
C ILE A 214 16.14 3.38 0.11
N ILE A 215 15.70 3.71 -1.10
CA ILE A 215 15.92 2.90 -2.30
C ILE A 215 17.42 2.74 -2.57
N ASP A 216 18.18 3.80 -2.49
CA ASP A 216 19.62 3.77 -2.74
C ASP A 216 20.37 2.99 -1.66
N LEU A 217 19.98 3.13 -0.40
CA LEU A 217 20.51 2.33 0.69
C LEU A 217 20.18 0.83 0.49
N GLU A 218 18.95 0.52 0.17
CA GLU A 218 18.52 -0.87 -0.08
C GLU A 218 19.29 -1.51 -1.22
N ARG A 219 19.48 -0.79 -2.33
CA ARG A 219 20.26 -1.28 -3.47
C ARG A 219 21.70 -1.60 -3.08
N ARG A 220 22.37 -0.70 -2.35
CA ARG A 220 23.72 -0.93 -1.83
C ARG A 220 23.79 -2.15 -0.92
N CYS A 221 22.89 -2.26 0.04
CA CYS A 221 22.82 -3.42 0.94
C CYS A 221 22.65 -4.74 0.18
N ARG A 222 21.80 -4.77 -0.86
CA ARG A 222 21.64 -5.99 -1.69
C ARG A 222 22.93 -6.35 -2.41
N LEU A 223 23.62 -5.40 -3.00
CA LEU A 223 24.90 -5.63 -3.70
C LEU A 223 25.99 -6.13 -2.75
N GLU A 224 26.14 -5.49 -1.60
CA GLU A 224 27.13 -5.90 -0.57
C GLU A 224 26.85 -7.32 -0.06
N ILE A 225 25.60 -7.63 0.25
CA ILE A 225 25.19 -8.95 0.76
C ILE A 225 25.44 -10.04 -0.27
N ALA A 226 24.97 -9.86 -1.50
CA ALA A 226 25.08 -10.87 -2.56
C ALA A 226 26.54 -11.00 -3.03
N GLY A 227 27.28 -9.89 -3.16
CA GLY A 227 28.68 -9.90 -3.55
C GLY A 227 29.63 -10.46 -2.49
N GLY A 228 29.26 -10.32 -1.19
CA GLY A 228 30.04 -10.87 -0.08
C GLY A 228 30.04 -12.40 0.00
N ASN A 229 28.98 -13.07 -0.47
CA ASN A 229 28.90 -14.53 -0.58
C ASN A 229 27.99 -14.95 -1.75
N THR A 230 28.50 -14.80 -2.95
CA THR A 230 27.76 -15.03 -4.20
C THR A 230 27.17 -16.45 -4.28
N ALA A 231 27.98 -17.49 -3.99
CA ALA A 231 27.53 -18.87 -4.06
C ALA A 231 26.37 -19.19 -3.11
N MET A 232 26.40 -18.65 -1.89
CA MET A 232 25.29 -18.82 -0.94
C MET A 232 24.01 -18.13 -1.44
N HIS A 233 24.12 -16.94 -2.00
CA HIS A 233 22.96 -16.20 -2.47
C HIS A 233 22.39 -16.75 -3.78
N GLU A 234 23.22 -17.32 -4.64
CA GLU A 234 22.82 -18.10 -5.79
C GLU A 234 21.99 -19.32 -5.37
N ASP A 235 22.49 -20.13 -4.42
CA ASP A 235 21.74 -21.28 -3.86
C ASP A 235 20.41 -20.86 -3.23
N LEU A 236 20.41 -19.76 -2.45
CA LEU A 236 19.19 -19.20 -1.88
C LEU A 236 18.18 -18.75 -2.94
N TYR A 237 18.65 -18.14 -4.02
CA TYR A 237 17.83 -17.74 -5.15
C TYR A 237 17.21 -18.97 -5.85
N ALA A 238 18.03 -19.98 -6.14
CA ALA A 238 17.62 -21.22 -6.78
C ALA A 238 16.55 -21.96 -5.95
N ARG A 239 16.79 -22.12 -4.65
CA ARG A 239 15.84 -22.75 -3.71
C ARG A 239 14.55 -21.94 -3.60
N ALA A 240 14.65 -20.62 -3.50
CA ALA A 240 13.48 -19.73 -3.41
C ALA A 240 12.61 -19.86 -4.66
N TYR A 241 13.21 -19.80 -5.86
CA TYR A 241 12.50 -19.99 -7.12
C TYR A 241 11.88 -21.39 -7.22
N GLY A 242 12.65 -22.44 -6.93
CA GLY A 242 12.17 -23.82 -6.93
C GLY A 242 10.99 -24.03 -5.98
N THR A 243 11.03 -23.43 -4.79
CA THR A 243 9.91 -23.47 -3.83
C THR A 243 8.68 -22.80 -4.39
N LEU A 244 8.82 -21.59 -4.94
CA LEU A 244 7.69 -20.87 -5.54
C LEU A 244 7.07 -21.62 -6.72
N LYS A 245 7.90 -22.27 -7.55
CA LYS A 245 7.45 -22.96 -8.77
C LYS A 245 6.86 -24.35 -8.49
N TYR A 246 7.40 -25.10 -7.52
CA TYR A 246 7.06 -26.53 -7.37
C TYR A 246 6.30 -26.88 -6.08
N ALA A 247 6.41 -26.11 -5.02
CA ALA A 247 5.68 -26.41 -3.78
C ALA A 247 4.16 -26.44 -4.01
N THR A 248 3.49 -27.43 -3.45
CA THR A 248 2.03 -27.62 -3.58
C THR A 248 1.22 -26.92 -2.49
N VAL A 249 1.89 -26.49 -1.43
CA VAL A 249 1.34 -25.79 -0.27
C VAL A 249 2.33 -24.69 0.09
N GLN A 250 1.86 -23.43 0.17
CA GLN A 250 2.72 -22.29 0.49
C GLN A 250 2.03 -21.33 1.47
N GLN A 251 2.73 -20.96 2.54
CA GLN A 251 2.28 -19.97 3.48
C GLN A 251 2.61 -18.54 2.95
N PRO A 252 1.82 -17.52 3.32
CA PRO A 252 2.08 -16.15 2.88
C PRO A 252 3.50 -15.67 3.19
N LEU A 253 3.95 -15.83 4.43
CA LEU A 253 5.27 -15.39 4.85
C LEU A 253 6.40 -16.14 4.14
N GLU A 254 6.22 -17.43 3.86
CA GLU A 254 7.17 -18.24 3.10
C GLU A 254 7.36 -17.69 1.68
N ILE A 255 6.26 -17.37 1.00
CA ILE A 255 6.32 -16.76 -0.34
C ILE A 255 7.06 -15.43 -0.29
N LEU A 256 6.69 -14.55 0.64
CA LEU A 256 7.30 -13.23 0.76
C LEU A 256 8.80 -13.32 1.10
N THR A 257 9.21 -14.28 1.93
CA THR A 257 10.62 -14.52 2.25
C THR A 257 11.38 -15.03 1.03
N ASN A 258 10.81 -15.94 0.26
CA ASN A 258 11.41 -16.43 -0.98
C ASN A 258 11.56 -15.30 -2.01
N LEU A 259 10.54 -14.45 -2.18
CA LEU A 259 10.64 -13.27 -3.04
C LEU A 259 11.70 -12.28 -2.57
N SER A 260 11.92 -12.16 -1.26
CA SER A 260 12.99 -11.32 -0.69
C SER A 260 14.38 -11.86 -1.02
N ASN A 261 14.60 -13.18 -0.93
CA ASN A 261 15.85 -13.82 -1.35
C ASN A 261 16.09 -13.61 -2.86
N ILE A 262 15.05 -13.79 -3.66
CA ILE A 262 15.10 -13.54 -5.11
C ILE A 262 15.48 -12.07 -5.40
N ARG A 263 14.87 -11.11 -4.72
CA ARG A 263 15.16 -9.68 -4.92
C ARG A 263 16.64 -9.33 -4.64
N ILE A 264 17.21 -9.89 -3.58
CA ILE A 264 18.62 -9.64 -3.21
C ILE A 264 19.54 -10.08 -4.33
N PHE A 265 19.45 -11.33 -4.77
CA PHE A 265 20.36 -11.87 -5.76
C PHE A 265 20.08 -11.35 -7.18
N LYS A 266 18.81 -11.19 -7.55
CA LYS A 266 18.43 -10.61 -8.85
C LYS A 266 19.00 -9.19 -9.05
N ASN A 267 18.99 -8.35 -8.00
CA ASN A 267 19.60 -7.04 -8.08
C ASN A 267 21.12 -7.11 -8.32
N TYR A 268 21.78 -8.09 -7.71
CA TYR A 268 23.21 -8.33 -7.94
C TYR A 268 23.48 -8.82 -9.36
N LEU A 269 22.71 -9.77 -9.88
CA LEU A 269 22.84 -10.29 -11.25
C LEU A 269 22.70 -9.22 -12.33
N GLU A 270 21.86 -8.20 -12.08
CA GLU A 270 21.62 -7.09 -13.00
C GLU A 270 22.61 -5.91 -12.80
N SER A 271 23.61 -6.07 -11.95
CA SER A 271 24.63 -5.04 -11.68
C SER A 271 25.92 -5.31 -12.43
N ASP A 272 26.72 -4.26 -12.63
CA ASP A 272 28.08 -4.35 -13.20
C ASP A 272 29.06 -5.14 -12.31
N GLN A 273 28.66 -5.47 -11.07
CA GLN A 273 29.45 -6.25 -10.12
C GLN A 273 29.21 -7.76 -10.22
N ALA A 274 28.26 -8.18 -11.03
CA ALA A 274 27.91 -9.59 -11.18
C ALA A 274 29.11 -10.39 -11.77
N LYS A 275 29.48 -11.45 -11.05
CA LYS A 275 30.53 -12.41 -11.49
C LYS A 275 29.92 -13.73 -11.98
N VAL A 276 28.59 -13.80 -12.08
CA VAL A 276 27.84 -14.98 -12.49
C VAL A 276 27.21 -14.67 -13.85
N GLU A 277 27.38 -15.55 -14.82
CA GLU A 277 26.72 -15.44 -16.12
C GLU A 277 25.23 -15.76 -15.94
N THR A 278 24.36 -14.83 -16.31
CA THR A 278 22.92 -14.99 -16.16
C THR A 278 22.33 -16.05 -17.08
N GLU A 279 23.08 -16.46 -18.12
CA GLU A 279 22.71 -17.51 -19.08
C GLU A 279 22.75 -18.92 -18.46
N ASP A 280 23.57 -19.10 -17.42
CA ASP A 280 23.74 -20.39 -16.73
C ASP A 280 22.65 -20.66 -15.70
N LEU A 281 21.82 -19.65 -15.36
CA LEU A 281 20.71 -19.83 -14.42
C LEU A 281 19.48 -20.42 -15.14
N PRO A 282 19.02 -21.62 -14.74
CA PRO A 282 17.94 -22.34 -15.42
C PRO A 282 16.55 -21.73 -15.21
N PHE A 283 16.47 -20.53 -14.63
CA PHE A 283 15.20 -19.90 -14.30
C PHE A 283 15.31 -18.37 -14.31
N LYS A 284 14.31 -17.75 -14.90
CA LYS A 284 14.16 -16.29 -14.96
C LYS A 284 12.85 -15.90 -14.27
N ILE A 285 12.87 -14.80 -13.54
CA ILE A 285 11.68 -14.18 -12.97
C ILE A 285 11.77 -12.66 -13.14
N SER A 286 10.74 -12.07 -13.72
CA SER A 286 10.70 -10.63 -13.96
C SER A 286 10.42 -9.84 -12.68
N TRP A 287 10.90 -8.59 -12.62
CA TRP A 287 10.53 -7.66 -11.55
C TRP A 287 9.02 -7.44 -11.48
N LYS A 288 8.35 -7.46 -12.63
CA LYS A 288 6.89 -7.36 -12.73
C LYS A 288 6.21 -8.49 -11.97
N THR A 289 6.59 -9.73 -12.25
CA THR A 289 6.04 -10.93 -11.59
C THR A 289 6.33 -10.94 -10.09
N ILE A 290 7.56 -10.59 -9.68
CA ILE A 290 7.92 -10.45 -8.27
C ILE A 290 7.01 -9.44 -7.57
N ASN A 291 6.76 -8.29 -8.20
CA ASN A 291 5.94 -7.23 -7.62
C ASN A 291 4.46 -7.60 -7.57
N ILE A 292 3.94 -8.27 -8.60
CA ILE A 292 2.55 -8.76 -8.62
C ILE A 292 2.33 -9.76 -7.48
N ILE A 293 3.17 -10.79 -7.38
CA ILE A 293 3.03 -11.82 -6.33
C ILE A 293 3.15 -11.16 -4.94
N THR A 294 4.14 -10.27 -4.75
CA THR A 294 4.29 -9.54 -3.48
C THR A 294 3.01 -8.78 -3.13
N GLY A 295 2.44 -8.05 -4.08
CA GLY A 295 1.21 -7.27 -3.86
C GLY A 295 0.01 -8.14 -3.53
N GLU A 296 -0.16 -9.29 -4.20
CA GLU A 296 -1.22 -10.25 -3.93
C GLU A 296 -1.13 -10.83 -2.51
N ILE A 297 0.07 -11.28 -2.12
CA ILE A 297 0.26 -11.90 -0.81
C ILE A 297 0.17 -10.86 0.32
N CYS A 298 0.67 -9.64 0.13
CA CYS A 298 0.52 -8.58 1.10
C CYS A 298 -0.97 -8.23 1.34
N ARG A 299 -1.78 -8.13 0.27
CA ARG A 299 -3.23 -7.93 0.39
C ARG A 299 -3.89 -9.02 1.21
N GLU A 300 -3.55 -10.27 0.93
CA GLU A 300 -4.08 -11.39 1.69
C GLU A 300 -3.72 -11.33 3.19
N CYS A 301 -2.51 -10.83 3.51
CA CYS A 301 -2.05 -10.69 4.89
C CYS A 301 -2.67 -9.50 5.62
N MET A 302 -3.04 -8.45 4.90
CA MET A 302 -3.67 -7.25 5.46
C MET A 302 -5.20 -7.41 5.64
N GLY A 303 -5.84 -8.28 4.84
CA GLY A 303 -7.26 -8.57 4.98
C GLY A 303 -7.57 -9.42 6.21
N ASP A 304 -8.60 -9.04 6.94
CA ASP A 304 -9.08 -9.78 8.11
C ASP A 304 -9.78 -11.07 7.66
N ARG A 305 -9.06 -12.18 7.64
CA ARG A 305 -9.67 -13.49 7.41
C ARG A 305 -10.02 -14.14 8.75
N PRO A 306 -11.25 -14.67 8.90
CA PRO A 306 -11.57 -15.45 10.07
C PRO A 306 -10.57 -16.59 10.23
N ARG A 307 -9.89 -16.61 11.36
CA ARG A 307 -8.75 -17.51 11.71
C ARG A 307 -9.05 -19.01 11.64
N ASN A 308 -10.26 -19.46 11.25
CA ASN A 308 -10.75 -20.80 11.52
C ASN A 308 -11.20 -21.62 10.31
N ARG A 309 -10.93 -21.26 9.05
CA ARG A 309 -11.38 -22.12 7.92
C ARG A 309 -10.24 -22.44 6.94
N ALA A 310 -9.89 -23.73 6.92
CA ALA A 310 -9.18 -24.41 5.83
C ALA A 310 -7.81 -23.80 5.45
N ILE A 311 -6.96 -23.48 6.44
CA ILE A 311 -5.56 -23.07 6.20
C ILE A 311 -4.86 -23.91 5.11
N PRO A 312 -5.00 -25.28 5.09
CA PRO A 312 -4.40 -26.09 4.02
C PRO A 312 -4.97 -25.81 2.64
N ALA A 313 -6.28 -25.59 2.52
CA ALA A 313 -6.93 -25.29 1.24
C ALA A 313 -6.53 -23.90 0.71
N ALA A 314 -6.46 -22.90 1.57
CA ALA A 314 -5.97 -21.57 1.23
C ALA A 314 -4.50 -21.62 0.78
N ASN A 315 -3.64 -22.36 1.49
CA ASN A 315 -2.24 -22.53 1.14
C ASN A 315 -2.05 -23.26 -0.21
N LYS A 316 -2.92 -24.24 -0.53
CA LYS A 316 -2.94 -24.90 -1.85
C LYS A 316 -3.39 -23.95 -2.97
N LYS A 317 -4.45 -23.16 -2.74
CA LYS A 317 -4.92 -22.14 -3.70
C LYS A 317 -3.80 -21.14 -3.99
N ARG A 318 -3.17 -20.62 -2.95
CA ARG A 318 -2.06 -19.67 -3.05
C ARG A 318 -0.88 -20.22 -3.86
N ALA A 319 -0.47 -21.45 -3.60
CA ALA A 319 0.58 -22.10 -4.36
C ALA A 319 0.24 -22.23 -5.85
N ARG A 320 -1.02 -22.47 -6.21
CA ARG A 320 -1.48 -22.47 -7.61
C ARG A 320 -1.40 -21.10 -8.24
N THR A 321 -1.93 -20.07 -7.56
CA THR A 321 -1.88 -18.68 -8.03
C THR A 321 -0.46 -18.20 -8.27
N VAL A 322 0.48 -18.50 -7.37
CA VAL A 322 1.90 -18.14 -7.55
C VAL A 322 2.48 -18.83 -8.79
N LYS A 323 2.18 -20.11 -9.01
CA LYS A 323 2.63 -20.85 -10.21
C LYS A 323 2.04 -20.27 -11.51
N GLU A 324 0.79 -19.81 -11.49
CA GLU A 324 0.18 -19.19 -12.66
C GLU A 324 0.88 -17.88 -13.03
N PHE A 325 1.24 -17.05 -12.06
CA PHE A 325 2.03 -15.85 -12.32
C PHE A 325 3.44 -16.16 -12.87
N LEU A 326 4.08 -17.20 -12.37
CA LEU A 326 5.42 -17.61 -12.84
C LEU A 326 5.43 -18.15 -14.27
N LYS A 327 4.34 -18.76 -14.75
CA LYS A 327 4.22 -19.21 -16.14
C LYS A 327 4.28 -18.08 -17.17
N GLY A 328 3.99 -16.86 -16.77
CA GLY A 328 4.08 -15.68 -17.63
C GLY A 328 5.53 -15.22 -17.89
N ASP A 329 6.49 -15.76 -17.16
CA ASP A 329 7.93 -15.46 -17.30
C ASP A 329 8.71 -16.60 -18.00
N ASP A 330 8.11 -17.79 -18.17
CA ASP A 330 8.65 -18.90 -18.95
C ASP A 330 8.38 -18.62 -20.44
#